data_24af86d8279a0c1f36cd6553df76ff9e
#
_entry.id   24af86d8279a0c1f36cd6553df76ff9e
#
_cell.length_a   1.000
_cell.length_b   1.000
_cell.length_c   1.000
_cell.angle_alpha   90.00
_cell.angle_beta   90.00
_cell.angle_gamma   90.00
#
_symmetry.space_group_name_H-M   'P 1'
#
loop_
_entity.id
_entity.type
_entity.pdbx_description
1 polymer ?
#
loop_
_entity_poly.entity_id
_entity_poly.type
_entity_poly.pdbx_seq_one_letter_code
_entity_poly.pdbx_strand_id
1 'polypeptide(L)'
;FYFLQNGIAHQVQAKRLMIATGAQERPVPIPGWTLPGVMGAAAADELLKSSEAVPSGRVVFAESGPLMWLAAARFAEKEVKILAVLETVNFSNYLQALPYLPQALRASEYLIKGYRIKMQLRKAGIPVLSGVHHLRAKGDKGLEKLYFTHKGDSKSLELDTLLIHEGVVPNTKLTQQLGCD
;
A
#
# COMPACT_ATOMS: atom_id res chain seq x y z
N PHE A 1 32.14 -12.24 -2.84
CA PHE A 1 30.71 -12.40 -3.03
C PHE A 1 30.42 -13.78 -3.63
N TYR A 2 29.45 -14.49 -3.10
CA TYR A 2 29.06 -15.82 -3.62
C TYR A 2 27.65 -15.74 -4.18
N PHE A 3 27.41 -16.39 -5.30
CA PHE A 3 26.08 -16.52 -5.89
C PHE A 3 25.90 -17.90 -6.54
N LEU A 4 24.67 -18.30 -6.73
CA LEU A 4 24.29 -19.55 -7.40
C LEU A 4 23.80 -19.24 -8.82
N GLN A 5 24.35 -19.94 -9.80
CA GLN A 5 23.89 -19.90 -11.19
C GLN A 5 23.81 -21.34 -11.72
N ASN A 6 22.64 -21.75 -12.20
CA ASN A 6 22.39 -23.10 -12.69
C ASN A 6 22.80 -24.22 -11.72
N GLY A 7 22.60 -24.02 -10.41
CA GLY A 7 22.98 -24.98 -9.37
C GLY A 7 24.47 -25.02 -9.00
N ILE A 8 25.31 -24.20 -9.64
CA ILE A 8 26.76 -24.11 -9.39
C ILE A 8 27.04 -22.84 -8.56
N ALA A 9 27.82 -23.01 -7.49
CA ALA A 9 28.27 -21.88 -6.66
C ALA A 9 29.46 -21.17 -7.33
N HIS A 10 29.35 -19.86 -7.46
CA HIS A 10 30.39 -18.99 -8.01
C HIS A 10 30.86 -17.99 -6.96
N GLN A 11 32.14 -17.62 -7.01
CA GLN A 11 32.72 -16.56 -6.21
C GLN A 11 33.16 -15.41 -7.12
N VAL A 12 32.76 -14.17 -6.76
CA VAL A 12 33.20 -12.97 -7.47
C VAL A 12 33.85 -12.02 -6.49
N GLN A 13 35.02 -11.51 -6.87
CA GLN A 13 35.65 -10.36 -6.23
C GLN A 13 35.29 -9.09 -7.00
N ALA A 14 34.72 -8.10 -6.33
CA ALA A 14 34.35 -6.82 -6.92
C ALA A 14 34.97 -5.68 -6.14
N LYS A 15 35.46 -4.66 -6.83
CA LYS A 15 35.98 -3.43 -6.21
C LYS A 15 34.86 -2.53 -5.64
N ARG A 16 33.67 -2.65 -6.21
CA ARG A 16 32.45 -1.91 -5.81
C ARG A 16 31.24 -2.82 -5.97
N LEU A 17 30.32 -2.71 -5.04
CA LEU A 17 29.06 -3.45 -5.04
C LEU A 17 27.90 -2.44 -5.01
N MET A 18 26.97 -2.56 -5.94
CA MET A 18 25.70 -1.84 -5.91
C MET A 18 24.62 -2.77 -5.34
N ILE A 19 24.02 -2.34 -4.22
CA ILE A 19 22.97 -3.10 -3.55
C ILE A 19 21.63 -2.47 -3.91
N ALA A 20 20.78 -3.21 -4.61
CA ALA A 20 19.46 -2.80 -5.06
C ALA A 20 18.41 -3.85 -4.68
N THR A 21 18.33 -4.15 -3.37
CA THR A 21 17.48 -5.22 -2.82
C THR A 21 16.02 -4.81 -2.64
N GLY A 22 15.68 -3.55 -2.96
CA GLY A 22 14.32 -3.03 -2.90
C GLY A 22 13.77 -2.93 -1.48
N ALA A 23 12.46 -2.97 -1.39
CA ALA A 23 11.70 -2.90 -0.15
C ALA A 23 10.55 -3.90 -0.18
N GLN A 24 10.03 -4.27 0.97
CA GLN A 24 8.83 -5.10 1.11
C GLN A 24 7.74 -4.29 1.81
N GLU A 25 6.49 -4.62 1.52
CA GLU A 25 5.35 -4.03 2.21
C GLU A 25 5.37 -4.41 3.68
N ARG A 26 5.05 -3.44 4.55
CA ARG A 26 4.96 -3.70 5.98
C ARG A 26 3.71 -4.52 6.26
N PRO A 27 3.83 -5.75 6.81
CA PRO A 27 2.67 -6.51 7.22
C PRO A 27 2.09 -5.91 8.50
N VAL A 28 0.87 -5.39 8.42
CA VAL A 28 0.09 -4.97 9.59
C VAL A 28 -1.18 -5.80 9.62
N PRO A 29 -1.26 -6.79 10.52
CA PRO A 29 -2.38 -7.71 10.54
C PRO A 29 -3.64 -7.05 11.09
N ILE A 30 -4.70 -7.06 10.31
CA ILE A 30 -6.07 -6.80 10.79
C ILE A 30 -6.79 -8.13 10.99
N PRO A 31 -7.82 -8.22 11.85
CA PRO A 31 -8.62 -9.45 11.96
C PRO A 31 -9.15 -9.89 10.59
N GLY A 32 -8.86 -11.13 10.19
CA GLY A 32 -9.24 -11.71 8.91
C GLY A 32 -8.28 -11.43 7.74
N TRP A 33 -7.09 -10.86 7.98
CA TRP A 33 -6.11 -10.52 6.92
C TRP A 33 -5.58 -11.73 6.12
N THR A 34 -5.75 -12.95 6.64
CA THR A 34 -5.35 -14.19 5.96
C THR A 34 -6.43 -14.79 5.07
N LEU A 35 -7.62 -14.18 5.00
CA LEU A 35 -8.68 -14.66 4.12
C LEU A 35 -8.27 -14.51 2.64
N PRO A 36 -8.54 -15.51 1.79
CA PRO A 36 -8.45 -15.35 0.35
C PRO A 36 -9.23 -14.11 -0.10
N GLY A 37 -8.60 -13.24 -0.90
CA GLY A 37 -9.15 -11.93 -1.27
C GLY A 37 -8.57 -10.75 -0.49
N VAL A 38 -7.79 -11.01 0.58
CA VAL A 38 -7.00 -9.97 1.27
C VAL A 38 -5.55 -10.07 0.83
N MET A 39 -4.96 -8.95 0.40
CA MET A 39 -3.56 -8.89 0.00
C MET A 39 -2.96 -7.50 0.20
N GLY A 40 -1.64 -7.39 0.15
CA GLY A 40 -0.96 -6.09 0.18
C GLY A 40 -1.21 -5.30 -1.11
N ALA A 41 -1.40 -3.98 -0.98
CA ALA A 41 -1.61 -3.11 -2.14
C ALA A 41 -0.37 -3.00 -3.03
N ALA A 42 0.84 -3.07 -2.45
CA ALA A 42 2.08 -3.09 -3.23
C ALA A 42 2.24 -4.41 -4.01
N ALA A 43 1.82 -5.54 -3.44
CA ALA A 43 1.83 -6.82 -4.15
C ALA A 43 0.85 -6.80 -5.35
N ALA A 44 -0.34 -6.23 -5.16
CA ALA A 44 -1.30 -6.06 -6.24
C ALA A 44 -0.76 -5.11 -7.34
N ASP A 45 -0.13 -3.98 -6.97
CA ASP A 45 0.48 -3.04 -7.92
C ASP A 45 1.64 -3.68 -8.70
N GLU A 46 2.39 -4.60 -8.08
CA GLU A 46 3.44 -5.36 -8.75
C GLU A 46 2.87 -6.37 -9.77
N LEU A 47 1.78 -7.06 -9.43
CA LEU A 47 1.06 -7.92 -10.37
C LEU A 47 0.51 -7.14 -11.55
N LEU A 48 -0.01 -5.93 -11.32
CA LEU A 48 -0.47 -5.05 -12.39
C LEU A 48 0.68 -4.67 -13.33
N LYS A 49 1.87 -4.35 -12.80
CA LYS A 49 3.04 -3.95 -13.60
C LYS A 49 3.67 -5.11 -14.36
N SER A 50 3.78 -6.27 -13.74
CA SER A 50 4.51 -7.42 -14.30
C SER A 50 3.67 -8.26 -15.25
N SER A 51 2.36 -8.34 -15.04
CA SER A 51 1.47 -9.23 -15.78
C SER A 51 0.14 -8.59 -16.20
N GLU A 52 -0.03 -7.29 -15.98
CA GLU A 52 -1.29 -6.57 -16.20
C GLU A 52 -2.49 -7.18 -15.44
N ALA A 53 -2.23 -7.99 -14.44
CA ALA A 53 -3.27 -8.62 -13.65
C ALA A 53 -3.94 -7.60 -12.72
N VAL A 54 -5.25 -7.59 -12.70
CA VAL A 54 -6.07 -6.77 -11.80
C VAL A 54 -7.05 -7.65 -11.03
N PRO A 55 -7.40 -7.28 -9.80
CA PRO A 55 -8.45 -7.97 -9.06
C PRO A 55 -9.78 -7.90 -9.79
N SER A 56 -10.51 -8.99 -9.79
CA SER A 56 -11.90 -9.01 -10.24
C SER A 56 -12.85 -8.61 -9.12
N GLY A 57 -14.05 -8.12 -9.50
CA GLY A 57 -15.10 -7.81 -8.53
C GLY A 57 -14.92 -6.45 -7.83
N ARG A 58 -15.41 -6.37 -6.60
CA ARG A 58 -15.48 -5.14 -5.79
C ARG A 58 -14.21 -5.01 -4.95
N VAL A 59 -13.46 -3.93 -5.15
CA VAL A 59 -12.17 -3.69 -4.49
C VAL A 59 -12.29 -2.56 -3.48
N VAL A 60 -11.67 -2.74 -2.31
CA VAL A 60 -11.48 -1.68 -1.32
C VAL A 60 -9.99 -1.56 -1.02
N PHE A 61 -9.48 -0.34 -1.00
CA PHE A 61 -8.15 -0.03 -0.46
C PHE A 61 -8.30 0.42 0.99
N ALA A 62 -7.43 -0.03 1.87
CA ALA A 62 -7.49 0.32 3.29
C ALA A 62 -6.11 0.57 3.88
N GLU A 63 -6.11 1.35 4.98
CA GLU A 63 -5.03 1.74 5.88
C GLU A 63 -4.39 3.09 5.53
N SER A 64 -3.08 3.21 5.25
CA SER A 64 -2.49 4.55 5.11
C SER A 64 -1.34 4.63 4.11
N GLY A 65 -1.06 5.84 3.67
CA GLY A 65 0.12 6.19 2.91
C GLY A 65 -0.12 6.57 1.45
N PRO A 66 0.80 7.37 0.88
CA PRO A 66 0.66 7.90 -0.47
C PRO A 66 0.76 6.84 -1.57
N LEU A 67 1.43 5.70 -1.29
CA LEU A 67 1.52 4.59 -2.24
C LEU A 67 0.18 3.89 -2.43
N MET A 68 -0.64 3.80 -1.37
CA MET A 68 -2.01 3.28 -1.48
C MET A 68 -2.85 4.10 -2.46
N TRP A 69 -2.78 5.44 -2.38
CA TRP A 69 -3.51 6.30 -3.32
C TRP A 69 -3.00 6.17 -4.74
N LEU A 70 -1.68 6.03 -4.92
CA LEU A 70 -1.07 5.84 -6.23
C LEU A 70 -1.52 4.50 -6.85
N ALA A 71 -1.54 3.42 -6.07
CA ALA A 71 -2.05 2.14 -6.51
C ALA A 71 -3.55 2.26 -6.87
N ALA A 72 -4.38 2.82 -6.00
CA ALA A 72 -5.80 3.03 -6.27
C ALA A 72 -6.05 3.84 -7.55
N ALA A 73 -5.27 4.89 -7.82
CA ALA A 73 -5.38 5.67 -9.05
C ALA A 73 -5.04 4.85 -10.30
N ARG A 74 -3.98 4.03 -10.25
CA ARG A 74 -3.61 3.13 -11.36
C ARG A 74 -4.68 2.07 -11.63
N PHE A 75 -5.25 1.50 -10.57
CA PHE A 75 -6.33 0.53 -10.71
C PHE A 75 -7.60 1.18 -11.26
N ALA A 76 -7.88 2.44 -10.88
CA ALA A 76 -8.98 3.22 -11.47
C ALA A 76 -8.79 3.46 -12.98
N GLU A 77 -7.54 3.70 -13.44
CA GLU A 77 -7.22 3.81 -14.87
C GLU A 77 -7.43 2.49 -15.65
N LYS A 78 -7.40 1.36 -14.96
CA LYS A 78 -7.70 0.03 -15.51
C LYS A 78 -9.17 -0.38 -15.31
N GLU A 79 -10.04 0.58 -15.00
CA GLU A 79 -11.49 0.39 -14.84
C GLU A 79 -11.88 -0.63 -13.75
N VAL A 80 -10.98 -0.87 -12.78
CA VAL A 80 -11.28 -1.73 -11.63
C VAL A 80 -12.38 -1.10 -10.79
N LYS A 81 -13.37 -1.88 -10.37
CA LYS A 81 -14.48 -1.42 -9.54
C LYS A 81 -14.04 -1.17 -8.10
N ILE A 82 -13.50 0.01 -7.85
CA ILE A 82 -13.08 0.44 -6.51
C ILE A 82 -14.28 1.04 -5.78
N LEU A 83 -14.69 0.43 -4.66
CA LEU A 83 -15.81 0.90 -3.84
C LEU A 83 -15.43 2.08 -2.96
N ALA A 84 -14.23 2.05 -2.37
CA ALA A 84 -13.74 3.10 -1.49
C ALA A 84 -12.23 2.97 -1.25
N VAL A 85 -11.62 4.08 -0.84
CA VAL A 85 -10.31 4.14 -0.18
C VAL A 85 -10.53 4.55 1.27
N LEU A 86 -10.17 3.67 2.21
CA LEU A 86 -10.39 3.82 3.64
C LEU A 86 -9.06 4.20 4.31
N GLU A 87 -8.91 5.47 4.69
CA GLU A 87 -7.70 5.97 5.35
C GLU A 87 -7.81 5.91 6.87
N THR A 88 -6.81 5.36 7.53
CA THR A 88 -6.69 5.38 9.00
C THR A 88 -6.21 6.74 9.54
N VAL A 89 -5.63 7.58 8.68
CA VAL A 89 -5.14 8.92 9.05
C VAL A 89 -6.30 9.85 9.40
N ASN A 90 -6.22 10.44 10.59
CA ASN A 90 -7.18 11.41 11.11
C ASN A 90 -6.80 12.86 10.77
N PHE A 91 -7.76 13.76 10.86
CA PHE A 91 -7.50 15.20 10.74
C PHE A 91 -6.50 15.72 11.79
N SER A 92 -6.50 15.17 12.99
CA SER A 92 -5.52 15.49 14.05
C SER A 92 -4.07 15.23 13.64
N ASN A 93 -3.83 14.20 12.83
CA ASN A 93 -2.48 13.90 12.32
C ASN A 93 -1.99 15.01 11.39
N TYR A 94 -2.86 15.59 10.58
CA TYR A 94 -2.51 16.76 9.75
C TYR A 94 -2.19 17.99 10.58
N LEU A 95 -2.94 18.25 11.67
CA LEU A 95 -2.63 19.34 12.60
C LEU A 95 -1.27 19.14 13.27
N GLN A 96 -0.95 17.91 13.69
CA GLN A 96 0.36 17.59 14.27
C GLN A 96 1.52 17.73 13.26
N ALA A 97 1.23 17.61 11.97
CA ALA A 97 2.21 17.79 10.91
C ALA A 97 2.47 19.25 10.53
N LEU A 98 1.62 20.21 10.98
CA LEU A 98 1.77 21.63 10.65
C LEU A 98 3.15 22.24 10.96
N PRO A 99 3.82 21.93 12.07
CA PRO A 99 5.17 22.46 12.36
C PRO A 99 6.21 22.07 11.29
N TYR A 100 5.99 20.96 10.58
CA TYR A 100 6.88 20.47 9.52
C TYR A 100 6.56 21.02 8.13
N LEU A 101 5.48 21.83 8.01
CA LEU A 101 5.05 22.40 6.74
C LEU A 101 6.14 23.18 6.00
N PRO A 102 6.98 24.02 6.66
CA PRO A 102 8.06 24.74 5.98
C PRO A 102 9.07 23.80 5.31
N GLN A 103 9.36 22.65 5.93
CA GLN A 103 10.24 21.63 5.35
C GLN A 103 9.53 20.89 4.19
N ALA A 104 8.26 20.56 4.35
CA ALA A 104 7.46 19.91 3.32
C ALA A 104 7.30 20.79 2.06
N LEU A 105 7.23 22.10 2.20
CA LEU A 105 7.17 23.04 1.08
C LEU A 105 8.44 23.03 0.21
N ARG A 106 9.60 22.66 0.76
CA ARG A 106 10.83 22.45 -0.02
C ARG A 106 10.69 21.29 -1.03
N ALA A 107 9.77 20.36 -0.76
CA ALA A 107 9.45 19.22 -1.60
C ALA A 107 7.99 19.32 -2.11
N SER A 108 7.58 20.53 -2.52
CA SER A 108 6.21 20.86 -2.94
C SER A 108 5.69 19.97 -4.08
N GLU A 109 6.58 19.46 -4.94
CA GLU A 109 6.24 18.52 -6.02
C GLU A 109 5.52 17.26 -5.50
N TYR A 110 5.94 16.72 -4.35
CA TYR A 110 5.27 15.56 -3.74
C TYR A 110 3.90 15.92 -3.18
N LEU A 111 3.74 17.11 -2.60
CA LEU A 111 2.46 17.60 -2.11
C LEU A 111 1.47 17.80 -3.28
N ILE A 112 1.93 18.41 -4.37
CA ILE A 112 1.14 18.61 -5.59
C ILE A 112 0.77 17.27 -6.20
N LYS A 113 1.71 16.33 -6.27
CA LYS A 113 1.45 14.96 -6.76
C LYS A 113 0.38 14.25 -5.94
N GLY A 114 0.50 14.29 -4.61
CA GLY A 114 -0.50 13.70 -3.70
C GLY A 114 -1.90 14.32 -3.88
N TYR A 115 -1.95 15.66 -4.00
CA TYR A 115 -3.20 16.37 -4.28
C TYR A 115 -3.83 15.96 -5.62
N ARG A 116 -3.01 15.87 -6.68
CA ARG A 116 -3.47 15.44 -8.01
C ARG A 116 -4.06 14.03 -7.99
N ILE A 117 -3.42 13.10 -7.28
CA ILE A 117 -3.90 11.72 -7.13
C ILE A 117 -5.28 11.71 -6.41
N LYS A 118 -5.43 12.45 -5.30
CA LYS A 118 -6.72 12.55 -4.61
C LYS A 118 -7.81 13.16 -5.51
N MET A 119 -7.47 14.16 -6.31
CA MET A 119 -8.41 14.73 -7.27
C MET A 119 -8.78 13.76 -8.39
N GLN A 120 -7.84 12.93 -8.84
CA GLN A 120 -8.09 11.88 -9.84
C GLN A 120 -9.08 10.85 -9.30
N LEU A 121 -8.87 10.34 -8.09
CA LEU A 121 -9.80 9.42 -7.43
C LEU A 121 -11.20 10.03 -7.27
N ARG A 122 -11.26 11.30 -6.87
CA ARG A 122 -12.52 12.03 -6.74
C ARG A 122 -13.27 12.19 -8.07
N LYS A 123 -12.55 12.52 -9.16
CA LYS A 123 -13.13 12.59 -10.51
C LYS A 123 -13.63 11.23 -11.01
N ALA A 124 -12.98 10.14 -10.62
CA ALA A 124 -13.42 8.78 -10.89
C ALA A 124 -14.60 8.33 -10.01
N GLY A 125 -15.13 9.21 -9.15
CA GLY A 125 -16.26 8.89 -8.27
C GLY A 125 -15.90 7.95 -7.11
N ILE A 126 -14.61 7.76 -6.81
CA ILE A 126 -14.14 6.86 -5.75
C ILE A 126 -14.12 7.64 -4.43
N PRO A 127 -14.93 7.25 -3.42
CA PRO A 127 -14.94 7.89 -2.13
C PRO A 127 -13.66 7.59 -1.35
N VAL A 128 -13.05 8.63 -0.77
CA VAL A 128 -11.94 8.52 0.16
C VAL A 128 -12.46 8.88 1.56
N LEU A 129 -12.49 7.90 2.46
CA LEU A 129 -12.95 8.06 3.83
C LEU A 129 -11.74 8.10 4.78
N SER A 130 -11.48 9.25 5.38
CA SER A 130 -10.38 9.43 6.33
C SER A 130 -10.84 9.23 7.77
N GLY A 131 -9.92 8.80 8.64
CA GLY A 131 -10.22 8.55 10.05
C GLY A 131 -11.00 7.26 10.28
N VAL A 132 -10.75 6.26 9.46
CA VAL A 132 -11.33 4.92 9.62
C VAL A 132 -10.54 4.13 10.65
N HIS A 133 -11.24 3.40 11.52
CA HIS A 133 -10.64 2.59 12.58
C HIS A 133 -11.30 1.22 12.66
N HIS A 134 -10.68 0.31 13.42
CA HIS A 134 -11.21 -1.04 13.73
C HIS A 134 -11.59 -1.85 12.48
N LEU A 135 -10.71 -1.83 11.49
CA LEU A 135 -10.85 -2.64 10.28
C LEU A 135 -10.90 -4.13 10.64
N ARG A 136 -11.87 -4.86 10.09
CA ARG A 136 -12.04 -6.29 10.28
C ARG A 136 -12.60 -6.93 9.01
N ALA A 137 -11.83 -7.77 8.38
CA ALA A 137 -12.27 -8.61 7.26
C ALA A 137 -13.01 -9.85 7.77
N LYS A 138 -14.08 -10.25 7.08
CA LYS A 138 -14.88 -11.43 7.41
C LYS A 138 -15.33 -12.15 6.14
N GLY A 139 -15.41 -13.47 6.22
CA GLY A 139 -15.90 -14.38 5.22
C GLY A 139 -15.71 -15.83 5.67
N ASP A 140 -16.25 -16.79 4.94
CA ASP A 140 -16.13 -18.22 5.22
C ASP A 140 -14.98 -18.83 4.40
N LYS A 141 -15.15 -18.99 3.09
CA LYS A 141 -14.12 -19.52 2.18
C LYS A 141 -13.22 -18.46 1.57
N GLY A 142 -13.57 -17.20 1.73
CA GLY A 142 -12.86 -16.02 1.23
C GLY A 142 -13.45 -14.76 1.82
N LEU A 143 -12.95 -13.63 1.35
CA LEU A 143 -13.41 -12.32 1.78
C LEU A 143 -14.83 -12.05 1.24
N GLU A 144 -15.74 -11.67 2.13
CA GLU A 144 -17.12 -11.33 1.79
C GLU A 144 -17.47 -9.91 2.25
N LYS A 145 -16.96 -9.51 3.42
CA LYS A 145 -17.35 -8.26 4.07
C LYS A 145 -16.21 -7.66 4.86
N LEU A 146 -16.09 -6.33 4.81
CA LEU A 146 -15.20 -5.53 5.65
C LEU A 146 -16.05 -4.71 6.62
N TYR A 147 -15.77 -4.82 7.90
CA TYR A 147 -16.32 -3.97 8.96
C TYR A 147 -15.30 -2.92 9.34
N PHE A 148 -15.76 -1.71 9.65
CA PHE A 148 -14.93 -0.60 10.12
C PHE A 148 -15.74 0.45 10.84
N THR A 149 -15.08 1.29 11.61
CA THR A 149 -15.67 2.45 12.27
C THR A 149 -15.28 3.73 11.53
N HIS A 150 -16.23 4.59 11.22
CA HIS A 150 -15.98 5.90 10.63
C HIS A 150 -16.87 6.95 11.26
N LYS A 151 -16.27 8.02 11.82
CA LYS A 151 -16.97 9.10 12.55
C LYS A 151 -17.82 8.61 13.73
N GLY A 152 -17.38 7.55 14.41
CA GLY A 152 -18.08 6.93 15.53
C GLY A 152 -19.09 5.85 15.14
N ASP A 153 -19.48 5.75 13.87
CA ASP A 153 -20.45 4.77 13.40
C ASP A 153 -19.77 3.51 12.91
N SER A 154 -20.32 2.35 13.26
CA SER A 154 -19.95 1.06 12.68
C SER A 154 -20.54 0.92 11.30
N LYS A 155 -19.69 0.65 10.31
CA LYS A 155 -20.05 0.48 8.91
C LYS A 155 -19.56 -0.86 8.38
N SER A 156 -20.14 -1.30 7.28
CA SER A 156 -19.66 -2.47 6.56
C SER A 156 -19.80 -2.29 5.05
N LEU A 157 -18.90 -2.93 4.32
CA LEU A 157 -18.92 -3.02 2.85
C LEU A 157 -18.82 -4.48 2.45
N GLU A 158 -19.61 -4.89 1.49
CA GLU A 158 -19.44 -6.16 0.79
C GLU A 158 -18.41 -5.96 -0.31
N LEU A 159 -17.40 -6.83 -0.36
CA LEU A 159 -16.30 -6.73 -1.29
C LEU A 159 -15.73 -8.12 -1.60
N ASP A 160 -14.98 -8.16 -2.70
CA ASP A 160 -14.35 -9.40 -3.17
C ASP A 160 -12.83 -9.33 -2.98
N THR A 161 -12.25 -8.13 -2.95
CA THR A 161 -10.81 -7.91 -2.70
C THR A 161 -10.58 -6.74 -1.75
N LEU A 162 -9.72 -6.95 -0.75
CA LEU A 162 -9.22 -5.92 0.15
C LEU A 162 -7.73 -5.75 -0.04
N LEU A 163 -7.30 -4.55 -0.42
CA LEU A 163 -5.91 -4.17 -0.60
C LEU A 163 -5.46 -3.30 0.57
N ILE A 164 -4.58 -3.84 1.42
CA ILE A 164 -4.09 -3.17 2.63
C ILE A 164 -2.69 -2.59 2.42
N HIS A 165 -2.38 -1.43 3.04
CA HIS A 165 -1.08 -0.79 2.91
C HIS A 165 -0.74 0.09 4.13
N GLU A 166 0.29 -0.27 4.88
CA GLU A 166 0.83 0.51 6.02
C GLU A 166 2.29 0.94 5.82
N GLY A 167 2.69 1.11 4.56
CA GLY A 167 4.02 1.53 4.19
C GLY A 167 4.95 0.38 3.78
N VAL A 168 6.20 0.72 3.53
CA VAL A 168 7.23 -0.21 3.05
C VAL A 168 8.45 -0.20 3.97
N VAL A 169 9.12 -1.35 4.06
CA VAL A 169 10.36 -1.53 4.83
C VAL A 169 11.47 -1.91 3.86
N PRO A 170 12.58 -1.14 3.82
CA PRO A 170 13.71 -1.47 2.94
C PRO A 170 14.38 -2.78 3.35
N ASN A 171 14.85 -3.53 2.37
CA ASN A 171 15.59 -4.78 2.60
C ASN A 171 17.05 -4.47 2.94
N THR A 172 17.33 -4.22 4.21
CA THR A 172 18.65 -3.81 4.71
C THR A 172 19.54 -4.96 5.20
N LYS A 173 19.07 -6.21 5.13
CA LYS A 173 19.85 -7.35 5.67
C LYS A 173 21.25 -7.47 5.08
N LEU A 174 21.39 -7.30 3.77
CA LEU A 174 22.67 -7.42 3.09
C LEU A 174 23.62 -6.24 3.43
N THR A 175 23.09 -5.02 3.50
CA THR A 175 23.87 -3.83 3.89
C THR A 175 24.36 -3.95 5.32
N GLN A 176 23.53 -4.41 6.25
CA GLN A 176 23.89 -4.66 7.64
C GLN A 176 24.97 -5.74 7.77
N GLN A 177 24.85 -6.84 7.03
CA GLN A 177 25.88 -7.90 7.01
C GLN A 177 27.21 -7.43 6.48
N LEU A 178 27.22 -6.46 5.57
CA LEU A 178 28.43 -5.85 5.02
C LEU A 178 28.99 -4.70 5.87
N GLY A 179 28.33 -4.36 6.99
CA GLY A 179 28.77 -3.25 7.86
C GLY A 179 28.59 -1.88 7.20
N CYS A 180 27.62 -1.72 6.31
CA CYS A 180 27.26 -0.42 5.76
C CYS A 180 26.41 0.36 6.77
N ASP A 181 26.78 1.63 7.03
CA ASP A 181 26.05 2.59 7.85
C ASP A 181 24.84 3.20 7.10
#